data_4b0ce1196f04331bfcba3935ef1aff57
#
_entry.id   4b0ce1196f04331bfcba3935ef1aff57
#
_cell.length_a   1.000
_cell.length_b   1.000
_cell.length_c   1.000
_cell.angle_alpha   90.00
_cell.angle_beta   90.00
_cell.angle_gamma   90.00
#
_symmetry.space_group_name_H-M   'P 1'
#
loop_
_entity.id
_entity.type
_entity.pdbx_description
1 polymer ?
#
loop_
_entity_poly.entity_id
_entity_poly.type
_entity_poly.pdbx_seq_one_letter_code
_entity_poly.pdbx_strand_id
1 'polypeptide(L)'
;MLIIGGALDIPGRYTHIYFDEPFDYPTPNEWVFTSDFYYADIYDQTGSFSSWDSNENNIFAEYNWNGNTDQIDLVPDVYVGRLACVDEMQVQNCVNKIIIYETIKSWEQEWFTNMILIAGDGIPFDPEEVDESEYLQEIIIDHMQGFIPNCLWATNGRLSNADNINEAINEGAGFVFFNGHGSHDLWATYLHNSHIMVPPGCYTTYHINQLTNNGSLPIVISDACHHLQYDKYDDCFGWSFVSNPNGGSIAFIGGSDVDLAYAGTRIVEKGIEKICLKMSMLYQNGISNLGNLWGESLIEYQPVENDTVDLLTILQNHLIGDPSLKIADGSLPPDKPNHPTGPSQGKIKISYEFSAVTNDPDNDSLYYLFDWGDNSLIDWAGPFESGELYKVNHTWEKQGQYQVKVKAKDEHGVQSEWSDPLIVTMPKNKAINIPLFLQRFFQRFPFFERILNQII
;
A
#
# COMPACT_ATOMS: atom_id res chain seq x y z
N MET A 1 5.05 -15.40 15.70
CA MET A 1 4.37 -16.15 16.79
C MET A 1 2.88 -16.11 16.57
N LEU A 2 2.17 -17.23 16.65
CA LEU A 2 0.71 -17.27 16.55
C LEU A 2 0.10 -17.49 17.94
N ILE A 3 -0.82 -16.60 18.34
CA ILE A 3 -1.63 -16.71 19.55
C ILE A 3 -3.01 -17.27 19.14
N ILE A 4 -3.47 -18.34 19.78
CA ILE A 4 -4.81 -18.91 19.55
C ILE A 4 -5.62 -18.83 20.84
N GLY A 5 -6.61 -17.98 20.87
CA GLY A 5 -7.50 -17.75 22.02
C GLY A 5 -7.96 -16.29 22.08
N GLY A 6 -9.19 -16.11 22.60
CA GLY A 6 -9.75 -14.80 22.91
C GLY A 6 -9.07 -14.15 24.12
N ALA A 7 -9.49 -12.94 24.47
CA ALA A 7 -8.90 -12.17 25.55
C ALA A 7 -9.09 -12.83 26.94
N LEU A 8 -10.08 -13.69 27.11
CA LEU A 8 -10.31 -14.43 28.35
C LEU A 8 -9.35 -15.61 28.53
N ASP A 9 -8.85 -16.19 27.44
CA ASP A 9 -7.94 -17.34 27.44
C ASP A 9 -6.48 -16.90 27.46
N ILE A 10 -6.12 -15.99 26.56
CA ILE A 10 -4.78 -15.41 26.45
C ILE A 10 -4.95 -13.89 26.34
N PRO A 11 -5.01 -13.18 27.48
CA PRO A 11 -5.25 -11.74 27.49
C PRO A 11 -4.09 -10.99 26.84
N GLY A 12 -4.40 -10.01 26.00
CA GLY A 12 -3.44 -8.97 25.64
C GLY A 12 -3.07 -8.15 26.88
N ARG A 13 -2.00 -7.39 26.82
CA ARG A 13 -1.63 -6.51 27.92
C ARG A 13 -2.36 -5.18 27.79
N TYR A 14 -3.04 -4.71 28.85
CA TYR A 14 -3.60 -3.37 28.86
C TYR A 14 -2.49 -2.33 28.95
N THR A 15 -2.54 -1.35 28.04
CA THR A 15 -1.68 -0.16 28.02
C THR A 15 -2.42 1.03 28.59
N HIS A 16 -1.69 2.00 29.14
CA HIS A 16 -2.24 3.15 29.85
C HIS A 16 -1.59 4.43 29.35
N ILE A 17 -2.31 5.17 28.52
CA ILE A 17 -1.79 6.40 27.91
C ILE A 17 -2.58 7.61 28.38
N TYR A 18 -1.87 8.69 28.77
CA TYR A 18 -2.46 9.96 29.11
C TYR A 18 -1.99 11.04 28.12
N PHE A 19 -2.93 11.75 27.52
CA PHE A 19 -2.66 12.86 26.62
C PHE A 19 -2.69 14.18 27.40
N ASP A 20 -1.61 14.93 27.40
CA ASP A 20 -1.48 16.20 28.12
C ASP A 20 -2.30 17.33 27.48
N GLU A 21 -2.52 17.29 26.16
CA GLU A 21 -3.34 18.25 25.44
C GLU A 21 -4.66 17.63 25.01
N PRO A 22 -5.81 18.26 25.39
CA PRO A 22 -7.10 17.77 24.93
C PRO A 22 -7.20 17.95 23.41
N PHE A 23 -7.60 16.92 22.71
CA PHE A 23 -8.04 17.04 21.32
C PHE A 23 -9.24 18.01 21.26
N ASP A 24 -9.46 18.67 20.12
CA ASP A 24 -10.62 19.53 19.86
C ASP A 24 -11.98 18.81 20.02
N TYR A 25 -11.96 17.48 20.21
CA TYR A 25 -13.09 16.63 20.54
C TYR A 25 -13.10 16.28 22.04
N PRO A 26 -14.25 16.00 22.66
CA PRO A 26 -14.36 15.57 24.04
C PRO A 26 -13.92 14.09 24.19
N THR A 27 -12.67 13.79 23.87
CA THR A 27 -12.05 12.51 24.16
C THR A 27 -11.51 12.52 25.58
N PRO A 28 -11.58 11.40 26.32
CA PRO A 28 -10.92 11.31 27.60
C PRO A 28 -9.41 11.48 27.42
N ASN A 29 -8.76 12.15 28.35
CA ASN A 29 -7.29 12.24 28.35
C ASN A 29 -6.64 10.89 28.71
N GLU A 30 -7.43 9.97 29.29
CA GLU A 30 -6.99 8.65 29.75
C GLU A 30 -7.47 7.59 28.78
N TRP A 31 -6.53 6.87 28.16
CA TRP A 31 -6.80 5.83 27.19
C TRP A 31 -6.25 4.49 27.70
N VAL A 32 -7.13 3.48 27.76
CA VAL A 32 -6.79 2.14 28.22
C VAL A 32 -7.31 1.14 27.20
N PHE A 33 -6.39 0.45 26.52
CA PHE A 33 -6.70 -0.52 25.49
C PHE A 33 -5.79 -1.75 25.59
N THR A 34 -6.19 -2.84 24.95
CA THR A 34 -5.40 -4.07 24.92
C THR A 34 -4.34 -4.01 23.81
N SER A 35 -3.17 -4.57 24.09
CA SER A 35 -2.06 -4.67 23.15
C SER A 35 -1.48 -6.07 23.10
N ASP A 36 -1.40 -6.66 21.92
CA ASP A 36 -0.64 -7.88 21.66
C ASP A 36 0.84 -7.60 21.39
N PHE A 37 1.22 -6.32 21.22
CA PHE A 37 2.61 -5.93 21.07
C PHE A 37 3.46 -6.35 22.28
N TYR A 38 2.85 -6.50 23.46
CA TYR A 38 3.49 -7.11 24.64
C TYR A 38 4.15 -8.46 24.36
N TYR A 39 3.58 -9.25 23.48
CA TYR A 39 4.13 -10.55 23.08
C TYR A 39 5.18 -10.43 21.96
N ALA A 40 5.26 -9.28 21.33
CA ALA A 40 6.24 -8.98 20.29
C ALA A 40 7.53 -8.36 20.86
N ASP A 41 7.41 -7.52 21.89
CA ASP A 41 8.51 -6.83 22.58
C ASP A 41 8.98 -7.65 23.79
N ILE A 42 9.95 -8.52 23.57
CA ILE A 42 10.48 -9.46 24.58
C ILE A 42 11.71 -8.89 25.27
N TYR A 43 12.57 -8.20 24.54
CA TYR A 43 13.84 -7.65 25.00
C TYR A 43 13.91 -6.15 24.72
N ASP A 44 14.44 -5.40 25.68
CA ASP A 44 14.77 -4.01 25.47
C ASP A 44 16.05 -3.83 24.62
N GLN A 45 16.37 -2.61 24.22
CA GLN A 45 17.57 -2.28 23.41
C GLN A 45 18.89 -2.71 24.07
N THR A 46 18.91 -3.05 25.37
CA THR A 46 20.08 -3.57 26.07
C THR A 46 20.18 -5.10 26.03
N GLY A 47 19.14 -5.77 25.53
CA GLY A 47 18.97 -7.22 25.54
C GLY A 47 18.47 -7.77 26.88
N SER A 48 17.93 -6.92 27.75
CA SER A 48 17.25 -7.32 28.99
C SER A 48 15.77 -7.58 28.72
N PHE A 49 15.12 -8.40 29.54
CA PHE A 49 13.69 -8.67 29.40
C PHE A 49 12.85 -7.39 29.57
N SER A 50 12.00 -7.11 28.58
CA SER A 50 11.07 -5.99 28.58
C SER A 50 9.85 -6.34 29.47
N SER A 51 9.77 -5.73 30.65
CA SER A 51 8.70 -6.05 31.61
C SER A 51 7.39 -5.32 31.33
N TRP A 52 7.45 -4.22 30.59
CA TRP A 52 6.33 -3.28 30.38
C TRP A 52 5.82 -2.62 31.66
N ASP A 53 6.53 -2.77 32.77
CA ASP A 53 6.27 -2.19 34.09
C ASP A 53 7.64 -1.87 34.70
N SER A 54 8.29 -0.83 34.18
CA SER A 54 9.67 -0.47 34.53
C SER A 54 9.77 0.15 35.93
N ASN A 55 8.66 0.62 36.47
CA ASN A 55 8.57 1.20 37.82
C ASN A 55 7.99 0.24 38.91
N GLU A 56 7.63 -1.00 38.51
CA GLU A 56 7.14 -2.06 39.36
C GLU A 56 5.84 -1.71 40.16
N ASN A 57 4.95 -0.91 39.53
CA ASN A 57 3.69 -0.49 40.15
C ASN A 57 2.49 -1.37 39.77
N ASN A 58 2.68 -2.39 38.91
CA ASN A 58 1.69 -3.30 38.34
C ASN A 58 0.67 -2.63 37.39
N ILE A 59 1.01 -1.48 36.85
CA ILE A 59 0.33 -0.85 35.71
C ILE A 59 1.30 -0.96 34.54
N PHE A 60 0.86 -1.49 33.41
CA PHE A 60 1.74 -1.83 32.29
C PHE A 60 1.67 -0.79 31.18
N ALA A 61 2.78 -0.57 30.51
CA ALA A 61 2.88 0.33 29.35
C ALA A 61 2.27 1.71 29.64
N GLU A 62 2.66 2.30 30.78
CA GLU A 62 2.27 3.65 31.15
C GLU A 62 2.98 4.68 30.27
N TYR A 63 2.23 5.65 29.75
CA TYR A 63 2.78 6.84 29.13
C TYR A 63 2.08 8.08 29.67
N ASN A 64 2.84 8.94 30.36
CA ASN A 64 2.33 10.08 31.13
C ASN A 64 1.19 9.72 32.12
N TRP A 65 0.97 8.45 32.40
CA TRP A 65 -0.12 7.98 33.23
C TRP A 65 0.14 8.27 34.72
N ASN A 66 -0.66 9.17 35.30
CA ASN A 66 -0.41 9.68 36.66
C ASN A 66 1.05 10.20 36.87
N GLY A 67 1.68 10.71 35.83
CA GLY A 67 3.07 11.18 35.84
C GLY A 67 4.14 10.10 35.71
N ASN A 68 3.74 8.86 35.39
CA ASN A 68 4.64 7.75 35.13
C ASN A 68 4.74 7.46 33.63
N THR A 69 5.91 6.95 33.22
CA THR A 69 6.15 6.44 31.85
C THR A 69 7.05 5.22 31.96
N ASP A 70 6.58 4.11 31.37
CA ASP A 70 7.37 2.89 31.27
C ASP A 70 8.34 2.93 30.09
N GLN A 71 9.38 2.10 30.16
CA GLN A 71 10.36 1.97 29.10
C GLN A 71 9.94 0.81 28.17
N ILE A 72 9.52 1.17 26.96
CA ILE A 72 9.16 0.26 25.87
C ILE A 72 9.89 0.74 24.64
N ASP A 73 10.56 -0.15 23.92
CA ASP A 73 11.38 0.28 22.79
C ASP A 73 10.64 0.32 21.44
N LEU A 74 9.40 -0.14 21.40
CA LEU A 74 8.51 -0.14 20.23
C LEU A 74 9.05 -0.88 18.99
N VAL A 75 10.08 -1.72 19.17
CA VAL A 75 10.65 -2.55 18.11
C VAL A 75 10.31 -4.00 18.39
N PRO A 76 9.57 -4.68 17.52
CA PRO A 76 9.19 -6.07 17.77
C PRO A 76 10.38 -7.01 17.59
N ASP A 77 10.66 -7.84 18.61
CA ASP A 77 11.63 -8.95 18.52
C ASP A 77 11.08 -10.14 17.75
N VAL A 78 9.76 -10.32 17.82
CA VAL A 78 9.03 -11.38 17.10
C VAL A 78 7.74 -10.83 16.50
N TYR A 79 7.38 -11.33 15.33
CA TYR A 79 6.13 -10.91 14.68
C TYR A 79 4.98 -11.75 15.19
N VAL A 80 3.95 -11.09 15.70
CA VAL A 80 2.81 -11.68 16.39
C VAL A 80 1.55 -11.55 15.54
N GLY A 81 0.77 -12.62 15.49
CA GLY A 81 -0.60 -12.60 15.00
C GLY A 81 -1.49 -13.40 15.95
N ARG A 82 -2.78 -13.08 15.99
CA ARG A 82 -3.78 -13.71 16.86
C ARG A 82 -4.92 -14.31 16.04
N LEU A 83 -5.42 -15.46 16.49
CA LEU A 83 -6.76 -15.96 16.18
C LEU A 83 -7.59 -15.85 17.48
N ALA A 84 -8.46 -14.85 17.54
CA ALA A 84 -9.23 -14.52 18.75
C ALA A 84 -10.41 -15.50 18.97
N CYS A 85 -10.15 -16.80 18.79
CA CYS A 85 -11.15 -17.85 18.91
C CYS A 85 -11.64 -17.99 20.34
N VAL A 86 -12.96 -18.12 20.52
CA VAL A 86 -13.61 -18.34 21.81
C VAL A 86 -14.13 -19.80 21.98
N ASP A 87 -14.08 -20.60 20.91
CA ASP A 87 -14.47 -22.00 20.93
C ASP A 87 -13.73 -22.86 19.88
N GLU A 88 -13.87 -24.18 20.00
CA GLU A 88 -13.24 -25.16 19.10
C GLU A 88 -13.72 -25.02 17.65
N MET A 89 -14.97 -24.65 17.42
CA MET A 89 -15.53 -24.49 16.09
C MET A 89 -14.88 -23.32 15.34
N GLN A 90 -14.66 -22.21 16.01
CA GLN A 90 -13.95 -21.06 15.43
C GLN A 90 -12.50 -21.42 15.12
N VAL A 91 -11.80 -22.14 16.01
CA VAL A 91 -10.45 -22.66 15.74
C VAL A 91 -10.44 -23.52 14.49
N GLN A 92 -11.38 -24.46 14.39
CA GLN A 92 -11.45 -25.36 13.22
C GLN A 92 -11.74 -24.59 11.92
N ASN A 93 -12.63 -23.59 11.96
CA ASN A 93 -12.94 -22.75 10.80
C ASN A 93 -11.69 -21.97 10.34
N CYS A 94 -10.99 -21.30 11.25
CA CYS A 94 -9.78 -20.56 10.92
C CYS A 94 -8.68 -21.48 10.35
N VAL A 95 -8.42 -22.63 10.99
CA VAL A 95 -7.43 -23.60 10.51
C VAL A 95 -7.80 -24.13 9.12
N ASN A 96 -9.08 -24.43 8.87
CA ASN A 96 -9.53 -24.88 7.55
C ASN A 96 -9.32 -23.79 6.48
N LYS A 97 -9.60 -22.52 6.80
CA LYS A 97 -9.34 -21.40 5.89
C LYS A 97 -7.85 -21.29 5.55
N ILE A 98 -6.97 -21.38 6.56
CA ILE A 98 -5.51 -21.35 6.38
C ILE A 98 -5.06 -22.50 5.47
N ILE A 99 -5.50 -23.74 5.75
CA ILE A 99 -5.16 -24.92 4.95
C ILE A 99 -5.62 -24.77 3.49
N ILE A 100 -6.83 -24.27 3.28
CA ILE A 100 -7.34 -24.03 1.91
C ILE A 100 -6.49 -22.96 1.23
N TYR A 101 -6.27 -21.81 1.87
CA TYR A 101 -5.50 -20.69 1.34
C TYR A 101 -4.11 -21.10 0.87
N GLU A 102 -3.37 -21.87 1.69
CA GLU A 102 -2.05 -22.37 1.37
C GLU A 102 -2.06 -23.49 0.33
N THR A 103 -3.04 -24.41 0.40
CA THR A 103 -3.12 -25.55 -0.52
C THR A 103 -3.36 -25.11 -1.96
N ILE A 104 -4.23 -24.11 -2.15
CA ILE A 104 -4.50 -23.57 -3.49
C ILE A 104 -3.48 -22.53 -3.91
N LYS A 105 -2.55 -22.18 -3.02
CA LYS A 105 -1.59 -21.07 -3.20
C LYS A 105 -2.31 -19.81 -3.63
N SER A 106 -3.08 -19.25 -2.73
CA SER A 106 -3.98 -18.12 -3.01
C SER A 106 -3.28 -16.95 -3.69
N TRP A 107 -2.01 -16.70 -3.37
CA TRP A 107 -1.17 -15.66 -3.97
C TRP A 107 -0.83 -15.90 -5.46
N GLU A 108 -1.02 -17.12 -5.99
CA GLU A 108 -0.86 -17.45 -7.42
C GLU A 108 -2.20 -17.41 -8.18
N GLN A 109 -3.33 -17.21 -7.49
CA GLN A 109 -4.65 -17.21 -8.11
C GLN A 109 -4.97 -15.86 -8.77
N GLU A 110 -5.67 -15.90 -9.91
CA GLU A 110 -6.02 -14.70 -10.67
C GLU A 110 -6.77 -13.65 -9.83
N TRP A 111 -7.68 -14.07 -8.94
CA TRP A 111 -8.44 -13.18 -8.07
C TRP A 111 -7.56 -12.45 -7.04
N PHE A 112 -6.38 -12.99 -6.69
CA PHE A 112 -5.49 -12.38 -5.71
C PHE A 112 -4.90 -11.05 -6.20
N THR A 113 -4.79 -10.87 -7.51
CA THR A 113 -4.32 -9.60 -8.10
C THR A 113 -5.36 -8.48 -8.03
N ASN A 114 -6.59 -8.74 -7.62
CA ASN A 114 -7.57 -7.69 -7.36
C ASN A 114 -7.25 -7.01 -6.01
N MET A 115 -7.42 -5.69 -5.97
CA MET A 115 -7.29 -4.89 -4.75
C MET A 115 -8.52 -4.01 -4.59
N ILE A 116 -9.24 -4.17 -3.48
CA ILE A 116 -10.45 -3.40 -3.19
C ILE A 116 -10.09 -2.24 -2.27
N LEU A 117 -10.47 -1.05 -2.66
CA LEU A 117 -10.13 0.21 -2.02
C LEU A 117 -11.41 0.96 -1.65
N ILE A 118 -11.69 1.07 -0.36
CA ILE A 118 -12.96 1.57 0.19
C ILE A 118 -12.66 2.82 1.01
N ALA A 119 -13.08 4.00 0.52
CA ALA A 119 -12.67 5.28 1.08
C ALA A 119 -13.63 6.44 0.75
N GLY A 120 -13.42 7.56 1.41
CA GLY A 120 -14.05 8.85 1.16
C GLY A 120 -13.34 9.97 1.90
N ASP A 121 -14.07 10.99 2.28
CA ASP A 121 -13.58 12.09 3.11
C ASP A 121 -13.47 11.63 4.56
N GLY A 122 -12.26 11.61 5.10
CA GLY A 122 -11.99 11.20 6.48
C GLY A 122 -12.22 12.35 7.47
N ILE A 123 -11.92 13.59 7.09
CA ILE A 123 -11.99 14.79 7.95
C ILE A 123 -12.67 15.93 7.19
N PRO A 124 -14.01 15.91 7.12
CA PRO A 124 -14.77 16.89 6.33
C PRO A 124 -14.46 18.33 6.74
N PHE A 125 -14.39 19.21 5.75
CA PHE A 125 -14.10 20.63 5.92
C PHE A 125 -12.68 20.96 6.38
N ASP A 126 -11.71 20.08 6.09
CA ASP A 126 -10.31 20.41 6.25
C ASP A 126 -9.91 21.61 5.36
N PRO A 127 -8.83 22.37 5.72
CA PRO A 127 -8.44 23.56 4.96
C PRO A 127 -7.92 23.28 3.54
N GLU A 128 -7.50 22.06 3.25
CA GLU A 128 -6.96 21.65 1.94
C GLU A 128 -8.05 21.10 1.02
N GLU A 129 -9.27 20.86 1.55
CA GLU A 129 -10.42 20.29 0.84
C GLU A 129 -10.06 18.94 0.17
N VAL A 130 -9.33 18.06 0.89
CA VAL A 130 -8.87 16.76 0.41
C VAL A 130 -9.80 15.65 0.93
N ASP A 131 -10.13 14.68 0.10
CA ASP A 131 -10.73 13.41 0.55
C ASP A 131 -9.59 12.50 1.03
N GLU A 132 -9.19 12.62 2.30
CA GLU A 132 -7.94 12.09 2.83
C GLU A 132 -7.77 10.60 2.61
N SER A 133 -8.83 9.84 2.85
CA SER A 133 -8.78 8.38 2.71
C SER A 133 -8.63 7.95 1.24
N GLU A 134 -9.26 8.68 0.30
CA GLU A 134 -9.07 8.43 -1.13
C GLU A 134 -7.66 8.83 -1.60
N TYR A 135 -7.15 9.97 -1.11
CA TYR A 135 -5.77 10.40 -1.37
C TYR A 135 -4.72 9.38 -0.91
N LEU A 136 -4.89 8.82 0.30
CA LEU A 136 -4.05 7.73 0.80
C LEU A 136 -4.09 6.52 -0.14
N GLN A 137 -5.28 6.13 -0.59
CA GLN A 137 -5.46 4.99 -1.47
C GLN A 137 -4.88 5.21 -2.87
N GLU A 138 -4.86 6.44 -3.41
CA GLU A 138 -4.16 6.75 -4.65
C GLU A 138 -2.66 6.43 -4.55
N ILE A 139 -2.03 6.74 -3.42
CA ILE A 139 -0.61 6.42 -3.19
C ILE A 139 -0.41 4.91 -3.02
N ILE A 140 -1.33 4.21 -2.34
CA ILE A 140 -1.28 2.74 -2.22
C ILE A 140 -1.37 2.09 -3.62
N ILE A 141 -2.23 2.59 -4.50
CA ILE A 141 -2.32 2.10 -5.90
C ILE A 141 -0.98 2.26 -6.63
N ASP A 142 -0.33 3.41 -6.45
CA ASP A 142 0.97 3.67 -7.07
C ASP A 142 2.08 2.75 -6.53
N HIS A 143 2.00 2.34 -5.28
CA HIS A 143 2.93 1.37 -4.68
C HIS A 143 2.62 -0.08 -5.09
N MET A 144 1.35 -0.48 -5.13
CA MET A 144 0.91 -1.85 -5.38
C MET A 144 0.80 -2.16 -6.87
N GLN A 145 1.92 -2.01 -7.60
CA GLN A 145 1.99 -2.28 -9.03
C GLN A 145 1.74 -3.76 -9.33
N GLY A 146 0.93 -4.04 -10.35
CA GLY A 146 0.51 -5.40 -10.70
C GLY A 146 -0.88 -5.78 -10.15
N PHE A 147 -1.38 -5.05 -9.15
CA PHE A 147 -2.76 -5.22 -8.70
C PHE A 147 -3.75 -4.43 -9.58
N ILE A 148 -4.96 -4.94 -9.65
CA ILE A 148 -6.09 -4.33 -10.36
C ILE A 148 -6.96 -3.60 -9.32
N PRO A 149 -6.92 -2.25 -9.25
CA PRO A 149 -7.67 -1.51 -8.25
C PRO A 149 -9.17 -1.49 -8.55
N ASN A 150 -9.97 -1.88 -7.57
CA ASN A 150 -11.42 -1.77 -7.57
C ASN A 150 -11.83 -0.72 -6.52
N CYS A 151 -11.88 0.54 -6.93
CA CYS A 151 -12.16 1.67 -6.03
C CYS A 151 -13.66 1.80 -5.76
N LEU A 152 -14.05 1.60 -4.52
CA LEU A 152 -15.38 1.88 -3.96
C LEU A 152 -15.28 3.18 -3.17
N TRP A 153 -15.22 4.31 -3.88
CA TRP A 153 -14.98 5.62 -3.29
C TRP A 153 -16.27 6.43 -3.18
N ALA A 154 -16.31 7.31 -2.19
CA ALA A 154 -17.43 8.24 -2.01
C ALA A 154 -17.56 9.19 -3.21
N THR A 155 -16.41 9.71 -3.72
CA THR A 155 -16.39 10.65 -4.85
C THR A 155 -16.85 10.02 -6.17
N ASN A 156 -16.63 8.73 -6.39
CA ASN A 156 -17.07 8.05 -7.61
C ASN A 156 -18.49 7.45 -7.50
N GLY A 157 -19.15 7.62 -6.34
CA GLY A 157 -20.53 7.21 -6.09
C GLY A 157 -20.73 5.70 -5.90
N ARG A 158 -19.67 4.90 -5.83
CA ARG A 158 -19.77 3.44 -5.67
C ARG A 158 -20.02 2.99 -4.23
N LEU A 159 -19.90 3.90 -3.24
CA LEU A 159 -20.32 3.68 -1.85
C LEU A 159 -21.80 4.04 -1.59
N SER A 160 -22.66 3.99 -2.61
CA SER A 160 -24.07 4.31 -2.49
C SER A 160 -24.87 3.33 -1.64
N ASN A 161 -24.31 2.11 -1.39
CA ASN A 161 -24.93 1.10 -0.55
C ASN A 161 -23.85 0.10 -0.07
N ALA A 162 -24.12 -0.57 1.07
CA ALA A 162 -23.20 -1.54 1.68
C ALA A 162 -23.07 -2.85 0.86
N ASP A 163 -24.09 -3.21 0.07
CA ASP A 163 -24.06 -4.44 -0.74
C ASP A 163 -22.97 -4.36 -1.83
N ASN A 164 -22.62 -3.16 -2.31
CA ASN A 164 -21.54 -3.00 -3.30
C ASN A 164 -20.18 -3.47 -2.74
N ILE A 165 -19.98 -3.33 -1.43
CA ILE A 165 -18.77 -3.83 -0.75
C ILE A 165 -18.78 -5.37 -0.75
N ASN A 166 -19.93 -5.98 -0.38
CA ASN A 166 -20.08 -7.43 -0.40
C ASN A 166 -19.93 -8.02 -1.81
N GLU A 167 -20.50 -7.36 -2.83
CA GLU A 167 -20.34 -7.78 -4.23
C GLU A 167 -18.86 -7.80 -4.61
N ALA A 168 -18.12 -6.73 -4.33
CA ALA A 168 -16.70 -6.64 -4.63
C ALA A 168 -15.87 -7.72 -3.89
N ILE A 169 -16.10 -7.90 -2.58
CA ILE A 169 -15.36 -8.90 -1.79
C ILE A 169 -15.69 -10.33 -2.23
N ASN A 170 -16.94 -10.60 -2.60
CA ASN A 170 -17.36 -11.92 -3.07
C ASN A 170 -16.76 -12.29 -4.45
N GLU A 171 -16.32 -11.33 -5.26
CA GLU A 171 -15.55 -11.58 -6.48
C GLU A 171 -14.11 -12.03 -6.20
N GLY A 172 -13.61 -11.79 -4.99
CA GLY A 172 -12.27 -12.15 -4.53
C GLY A 172 -11.24 -11.04 -4.75
N ALA A 173 -10.35 -10.89 -3.78
CA ALA A 173 -9.24 -9.94 -3.82
C ALA A 173 -8.07 -10.44 -2.97
N GLY A 174 -6.84 -10.01 -3.28
CA GLY A 174 -5.68 -10.23 -2.43
C GLY A 174 -5.69 -9.29 -1.22
N PHE A 175 -6.03 -8.02 -1.47
CA PHE A 175 -6.08 -7.00 -0.42
C PHE A 175 -7.38 -6.21 -0.45
N VAL A 176 -7.84 -5.83 0.74
CA VAL A 176 -8.98 -4.91 0.93
C VAL A 176 -8.55 -3.84 1.92
N PHE A 177 -8.67 -2.58 1.54
CA PHE A 177 -8.38 -1.44 2.39
C PHE A 177 -9.67 -0.71 2.77
N PHE A 178 -9.90 -0.58 4.07
CA PHE A 178 -10.97 0.22 4.65
C PHE A 178 -10.35 1.46 5.31
N ASN A 179 -10.48 2.63 4.67
CA ASN A 179 -9.98 3.88 5.23
C ASN A 179 -11.14 4.82 5.54
N GLY A 180 -11.25 5.26 6.81
CA GLY A 180 -12.33 6.12 7.27
C GLY A 180 -12.63 5.96 8.75
N HIS A 181 -13.90 5.89 9.13
CA HIS A 181 -14.36 5.84 10.51
C HIS A 181 -14.91 4.48 10.90
N GLY A 182 -14.69 4.09 12.16
CA GLY A 182 -15.14 2.81 12.68
C GLY A 182 -15.66 2.83 14.10
N SER A 183 -16.35 1.76 14.43
CA SER A 183 -16.73 1.33 15.76
C SER A 183 -16.50 -0.18 15.83
N HIS A 184 -16.70 -0.78 17.00
CA HIS A 184 -16.51 -2.21 17.18
C HIS A 184 -17.31 -3.10 16.20
N ASP A 185 -18.39 -2.59 15.59
CA ASP A 185 -19.32 -3.36 14.76
C ASP A 185 -19.63 -2.73 13.39
N LEU A 186 -19.05 -1.55 13.06
CA LEU A 186 -19.33 -0.83 11.82
C LEU A 186 -18.15 -0.05 11.29
N TRP A 187 -18.22 0.21 9.97
CA TRP A 187 -17.38 1.14 9.23
C TRP A 187 -18.23 2.10 8.40
N ALA A 188 -17.78 3.35 8.27
CA ALA A 188 -18.32 4.37 7.37
C ALA A 188 -17.26 5.43 7.06
N THR A 189 -17.53 6.24 6.02
CA THR A 189 -16.78 7.47 5.72
C THR A 189 -17.75 8.59 5.39
N TYR A 190 -17.26 9.76 5.01
CA TYR A 190 -18.11 10.89 4.61
C TYR A 190 -18.08 11.15 3.10
N LEU A 191 -19.12 11.79 2.59
CA LEU A 191 -19.09 12.45 1.29
C LEU A 191 -18.22 13.71 1.38
N HIS A 192 -17.56 14.05 0.29
CA HIS A 192 -16.70 15.23 0.17
C HIS A 192 -17.30 16.46 0.84
N ASN A 193 -16.54 17.08 1.74
CA ASN A 193 -16.92 18.27 2.51
C ASN A 193 -18.34 18.19 3.11
N SER A 194 -18.73 17.04 3.67
CA SER A 194 -20.07 16.79 4.18
C SER A 194 -20.04 15.88 5.41
N HIS A 195 -21.00 16.08 6.31
CA HIS A 195 -21.26 15.13 7.41
C HIS A 195 -22.24 14.01 7.04
N ILE A 196 -22.45 13.76 5.74
CA ILE A 196 -23.28 12.64 5.27
C ILE A 196 -22.41 11.39 5.21
N MET A 197 -22.69 10.44 6.09
CA MET A 197 -21.99 9.14 6.11
C MET A 197 -22.41 8.25 4.95
N VAL A 198 -21.44 7.56 4.38
CA VAL A 198 -21.60 6.53 3.33
C VAL A 198 -20.83 5.28 3.72
N PRO A 199 -21.32 4.05 3.33
CA PRO A 199 -22.63 3.84 2.71
C PRO A 199 -23.79 4.18 3.69
N PRO A 200 -24.99 4.51 3.20
CA PRO A 200 -26.15 4.75 4.06
C PRO A 200 -26.43 3.54 4.96
N GLY A 201 -26.50 3.78 6.27
CA GLY A 201 -26.66 2.73 7.28
C GLY A 201 -25.37 2.04 7.69
N CYS A 202 -24.22 2.49 7.22
CA CYS A 202 -22.88 1.96 7.46
C CYS A 202 -22.67 0.54 6.91
N TYR A 203 -21.42 0.13 6.78
CA TYR A 203 -21.06 -1.28 6.56
C TYR A 203 -20.82 -1.92 7.93
N THR A 204 -21.52 -2.98 8.26
CA THR A 204 -21.57 -3.52 9.61
C THR A 204 -21.23 -5.01 9.66
N THR A 205 -21.00 -5.56 10.85
CA THR A 205 -20.82 -7.02 11.08
C THR A 205 -21.96 -7.85 10.48
N TYR A 206 -23.19 -7.28 10.38
CA TYR A 206 -24.29 -7.93 9.67
C TYR A 206 -23.98 -8.19 8.19
N HIS A 207 -23.35 -7.26 7.49
CA HIS A 207 -22.95 -7.41 6.09
C HIS A 207 -21.77 -8.38 5.96
N ILE A 208 -20.79 -8.30 6.87
CA ILE A 208 -19.63 -9.20 6.90
C ILE A 208 -20.10 -10.66 7.03
N ASN A 209 -21.06 -10.93 7.87
CA ASN A 209 -21.61 -12.27 8.08
C ASN A 209 -22.36 -12.83 6.87
N GLN A 210 -22.64 -12.01 5.87
CA GLN A 210 -23.26 -12.44 4.59
C GLN A 210 -22.23 -12.67 3.48
N LEU A 211 -20.95 -12.45 3.73
CA LEU A 211 -19.89 -12.74 2.76
C LEU A 211 -19.82 -14.24 2.47
N THR A 212 -19.69 -14.56 1.18
CA THR A 212 -19.66 -15.93 0.65
C THR A 212 -18.54 -16.13 -0.35
N ASN A 213 -17.45 -15.38 -0.20
CA ASN A 213 -16.26 -15.46 -1.06
C ASN A 213 -15.44 -16.75 -0.86
N ASN A 214 -15.89 -17.65 0.02
CA ASN A 214 -15.33 -19.00 0.24
C ASN A 214 -13.79 -18.98 0.37
N GLY A 215 -13.07 -19.57 -0.60
CA GLY A 215 -11.60 -19.65 -0.59
C GLY A 215 -10.87 -18.42 -1.14
N SER A 216 -11.58 -17.44 -1.73
CA SER A 216 -10.99 -16.19 -2.23
C SER A 216 -10.90 -15.16 -1.10
N LEU A 217 -10.03 -15.42 -0.14
CA LEU A 217 -9.95 -14.72 1.16
C LEU A 217 -8.90 -13.61 1.12
N PRO A 218 -9.29 -12.33 1.16
CA PRO A 218 -8.36 -11.22 1.19
C PRO A 218 -7.65 -11.07 2.54
N ILE A 219 -6.54 -10.32 2.52
CA ILE A 219 -5.99 -9.65 3.68
C ILE A 219 -6.71 -8.30 3.78
N VAL A 220 -7.38 -8.05 4.90
CA VAL A 220 -8.07 -6.79 5.15
C VAL A 220 -7.21 -5.90 6.02
N ILE A 221 -7.04 -4.65 5.62
CA ILE A 221 -6.34 -3.62 6.37
C ILE A 221 -7.33 -2.50 6.62
N SER A 222 -7.51 -2.14 7.87
CA SER A 222 -8.48 -1.11 8.25
C SER A 222 -7.84 -0.01 9.06
N ASP A 223 -7.90 1.17 8.50
CA ASP A 223 -7.65 2.44 9.13
C ASP A 223 -9.00 2.99 9.63
N ALA A 224 -9.42 2.51 10.78
CA ALA A 224 -10.64 2.96 11.43
C ALA A 224 -10.68 2.54 12.90
N CYS A 225 -11.25 3.40 13.75
CA CYS A 225 -11.30 3.21 15.19
C CYS A 225 -11.98 1.91 15.62
N HIS A 226 -11.49 1.28 16.67
CA HIS A 226 -12.16 0.23 17.46
C HIS A 226 -12.48 -1.08 16.73
N HIS A 227 -11.99 -1.33 15.55
CA HIS A 227 -12.34 -2.52 14.76
C HIS A 227 -11.87 -3.83 15.38
N LEU A 228 -10.88 -3.82 16.29
CA LEU A 228 -10.32 -4.99 16.95
C LEU A 228 -10.49 -4.98 18.49
N GLN A 229 -11.63 -4.54 18.98
CA GLN A 229 -11.97 -4.62 20.41
C GLN A 229 -12.38 -6.05 20.82
N TYR A 230 -11.58 -7.07 20.45
CA TYR A 230 -11.84 -8.48 20.75
C TYR A 230 -11.78 -8.80 22.26
N ASP A 231 -11.27 -7.89 23.08
CA ASP A 231 -11.29 -7.97 24.55
C ASP A 231 -12.64 -7.58 25.14
N LYS A 232 -13.49 -6.86 24.38
CA LYS A 232 -14.79 -6.36 24.83
C LYS A 232 -15.95 -7.01 24.07
N TYR A 233 -15.72 -7.43 22.81
CA TYR A 233 -16.76 -7.91 21.89
C TYR A 233 -16.27 -9.15 21.14
N ASP A 234 -16.94 -10.29 21.36
CA ASP A 234 -16.62 -11.57 20.71
C ASP A 234 -16.87 -11.57 19.19
N ASP A 235 -17.58 -10.57 18.66
CA ASP A 235 -17.96 -10.39 17.27
C ASP A 235 -17.57 -8.99 16.74
N CYS A 236 -16.45 -8.43 17.21
CA CYS A 236 -15.98 -7.16 16.71
C CYS A 236 -15.71 -7.21 15.20
N PHE A 237 -15.71 -6.03 14.56
CA PHE A 237 -15.69 -5.87 13.11
C PHE A 237 -14.58 -6.71 12.44
N GLY A 238 -13.33 -6.57 12.87
CA GLY A 238 -12.20 -7.30 12.28
C GLY A 238 -12.25 -8.80 12.54
N TRP A 239 -12.64 -9.21 13.76
CA TRP A 239 -12.79 -10.64 14.07
C TRP A 239 -13.92 -11.29 13.27
N SER A 240 -15.02 -10.57 13.02
CA SER A 240 -16.12 -11.05 12.17
C SER A 240 -15.67 -11.39 10.74
N PHE A 241 -14.70 -10.67 10.16
CA PHE A 241 -14.10 -11.02 8.89
C PHE A 241 -13.34 -12.35 8.96
N VAL A 242 -12.50 -12.53 9.96
CA VAL A 242 -11.61 -13.70 10.06
C VAL A 242 -12.40 -14.95 10.49
N SER A 243 -13.36 -14.82 11.40
CA SER A 243 -14.14 -15.94 11.94
C SER A 243 -15.27 -16.42 11.05
N ASN A 244 -15.67 -15.63 10.00
CA ASN A 244 -16.76 -16.01 9.10
C ASN A 244 -16.51 -17.38 8.43
N PRO A 245 -17.34 -18.40 8.64
CA PRO A 245 -17.10 -19.74 8.12
C PRO A 245 -17.35 -19.87 6.61
N ASN A 246 -18.06 -18.91 5.99
CA ASN A 246 -18.46 -18.97 4.59
C ASN A 246 -17.63 -18.03 3.68
N GLY A 247 -16.69 -17.27 4.27
CA GLY A 247 -15.92 -16.28 3.54
C GLY A 247 -15.20 -15.28 4.47
N GLY A 248 -15.33 -13.99 4.18
CA GLY A 248 -14.66 -12.92 4.92
C GLY A 248 -13.21 -12.75 4.49
N SER A 249 -12.26 -12.81 5.43
CA SER A 249 -10.83 -12.63 5.18
C SER A 249 -9.98 -13.75 5.75
N ILE A 250 -8.74 -13.86 5.28
CA ILE A 250 -7.73 -14.77 5.88
C ILE A 250 -7.03 -14.09 7.05
N ALA A 251 -6.92 -12.77 6.98
CA ALA A 251 -6.34 -11.95 8.04
C ALA A 251 -6.98 -10.55 8.05
N PHE A 252 -6.87 -9.88 9.20
CA PHE A 252 -7.33 -8.51 9.40
C PHE A 252 -6.27 -7.73 10.20
N ILE A 253 -5.94 -6.52 9.77
CA ILE A 253 -5.04 -5.60 10.47
C ILE A 253 -5.82 -4.33 10.79
N GLY A 254 -5.77 -3.88 12.06
CA GLY A 254 -6.47 -2.68 12.51
C GLY A 254 -6.33 -2.42 13.99
N GLY A 255 -7.01 -1.38 14.48
CA GLY A 255 -6.88 -0.86 15.84
C GLY A 255 -7.89 -1.42 16.84
N SER A 256 -7.45 -1.56 18.09
CA SER A 256 -8.29 -1.91 19.25
C SER A 256 -8.89 -0.69 19.97
N ASP A 257 -8.46 0.51 19.63
CA ASP A 257 -8.95 1.78 20.17
C ASP A 257 -9.09 2.85 19.08
N VAL A 258 -9.11 4.13 19.45
CA VAL A 258 -9.23 5.26 18.53
C VAL A 258 -7.97 5.42 17.71
N ASP A 259 -8.11 5.48 16.40
CA ASP A 259 -7.05 5.92 15.50
C ASP A 259 -7.03 7.44 15.35
N LEU A 260 -5.83 7.99 15.21
CA LEU A 260 -5.59 9.42 15.10
C LEU A 260 -4.80 9.71 13.84
N ALA A 261 -5.40 10.50 12.96
CA ALA A 261 -4.82 10.92 11.68
C ALA A 261 -4.63 12.44 11.62
N TYR A 262 -3.74 12.89 10.73
CA TYR A 262 -3.66 14.29 10.34
C TYR A 262 -4.65 14.58 9.20
N ALA A 263 -5.20 15.80 9.21
CA ALA A 263 -6.06 16.27 8.11
C ALA A 263 -5.26 16.58 6.84
N GLY A 264 -5.95 16.53 5.70
CA GLY A 264 -5.42 16.88 4.40
C GLY A 264 -4.34 15.91 3.91
N THR A 265 -3.43 16.40 3.08
CA THR A 265 -2.34 15.58 2.51
C THR A 265 -1.35 15.05 3.54
N ARG A 266 -1.40 15.53 4.76
CA ARG A 266 -0.56 15.05 5.88
C ARG A 266 -1.02 13.74 6.49
N ILE A 267 -2.17 13.21 6.08
CA ILE A 267 -2.69 11.91 6.55
C ILE A 267 -1.65 10.79 6.48
N VAL A 268 -0.73 10.85 5.54
CA VAL A 268 0.33 9.86 5.31
C VAL A 268 1.52 9.96 6.28
N GLU A 269 1.56 10.96 7.14
CA GLU A 269 2.71 11.20 8.00
C GLU A 269 2.70 10.39 9.29
N LYS A 270 1.52 10.05 9.82
CA LYS A 270 1.31 9.32 11.10
C LYS A 270 0.10 8.39 11.01
N GLY A 271 -0.15 7.66 12.09
CA GLY A 271 -1.29 6.77 12.22
C GLY A 271 -1.11 5.44 11.51
N ILE A 272 -2.15 4.66 11.48
CA ILE A 272 -2.17 3.39 10.72
C ILE A 272 -2.05 3.64 9.22
N GLU A 273 -2.39 4.83 8.74
CA GLU A 273 -2.27 5.27 7.36
C GLU A 273 -0.82 5.19 6.89
N LYS A 274 0.11 5.65 7.73
CA LYS A 274 1.56 5.50 7.46
C LYS A 274 1.98 4.04 7.44
N ILE A 275 1.40 3.20 8.33
CA ILE A 275 1.64 1.75 8.31
C ILE A 275 1.12 1.13 7.01
N CYS A 276 -0.09 1.49 6.55
CA CYS A 276 -0.64 1.03 5.27
C CYS A 276 0.29 1.32 4.09
N LEU A 277 0.87 2.53 4.04
CA LEU A 277 1.86 2.89 3.03
C LEU A 277 3.13 2.05 3.15
N LYS A 278 3.65 1.86 4.36
CA LYS A 278 4.83 1.00 4.58
C LYS A 278 4.57 -0.44 4.14
N MET A 279 3.41 -1.00 4.48
CA MET A 279 3.02 -2.34 4.05
C MET A 279 2.95 -2.44 2.52
N SER A 280 2.34 -1.47 1.84
CA SER A 280 2.25 -1.47 0.37
C SER A 280 3.64 -1.44 -0.29
N MET A 281 4.57 -0.62 0.22
CA MET A 281 5.95 -0.54 -0.26
C MET A 281 6.72 -1.84 0.00
N LEU A 282 6.61 -2.40 1.21
CA LEU A 282 7.31 -3.62 1.60
C LEU A 282 6.82 -4.85 0.82
N TYR A 283 5.52 -4.92 0.56
CA TYR A 283 4.97 -5.96 -0.30
C TYR A 283 5.53 -5.88 -1.72
N GLN A 284 5.55 -4.67 -2.31
CA GLN A 284 6.12 -4.43 -3.63
C GLN A 284 7.63 -4.74 -3.68
N ASN A 285 8.33 -4.62 -2.55
CA ASN A 285 9.74 -4.98 -2.42
C ASN A 285 9.97 -6.48 -2.16
N GLY A 286 8.96 -7.33 -2.33
CA GLY A 286 9.09 -8.78 -2.34
C GLY A 286 8.91 -9.45 -0.98
N ILE A 287 8.39 -8.77 0.04
CA ILE A 287 8.03 -9.46 1.29
C ILE A 287 6.86 -10.40 1.03
N SER A 288 7.10 -11.69 1.23
CA SER A 288 6.20 -12.78 0.86
C SER A 288 5.48 -13.45 2.03
N ASN A 289 5.70 -12.98 3.23
CA ASN A 289 5.12 -13.54 4.46
C ASN A 289 4.38 -12.47 5.23
N LEU A 290 3.15 -12.77 5.68
CA LEU A 290 2.26 -11.79 6.32
C LEU A 290 2.84 -11.22 7.63
N GLY A 291 3.46 -12.08 8.47
CA GLY A 291 4.09 -11.64 9.71
C GLY A 291 5.29 -10.73 9.46
N ASN A 292 6.07 -11.02 8.44
CA ASN A 292 7.17 -10.14 8.04
C ASN A 292 6.62 -8.81 7.51
N LEU A 293 5.58 -8.84 6.68
CA LEU A 293 4.94 -7.62 6.17
C LEU A 293 4.46 -6.72 7.31
N TRP A 294 3.79 -7.31 8.28
CA TRP A 294 3.31 -6.60 9.47
C TRP A 294 4.46 -6.09 10.33
N GLY A 295 5.38 -6.95 10.76
CA GLY A 295 6.45 -6.60 11.69
C GLY A 295 7.43 -5.59 11.12
N GLU A 296 7.86 -5.77 9.86
CA GLU A 296 8.75 -4.81 9.18
C GLU A 296 8.05 -3.46 8.97
N SER A 297 6.73 -3.43 8.76
CA SER A 297 6.00 -2.17 8.65
C SER A 297 6.00 -1.36 9.95
N LEU A 298 5.95 -2.03 11.10
CA LEU A 298 6.12 -1.38 12.40
C LEU A 298 7.54 -0.85 12.61
N ILE A 299 8.57 -1.62 12.20
CA ILE A 299 9.97 -1.19 12.23
C ILE A 299 10.19 0.02 11.31
N GLU A 300 9.66 -0.02 10.09
CA GLU A 300 9.76 1.05 9.11
C GLU A 300 8.92 2.29 9.45
N TYR A 301 7.95 2.14 10.35
CA TYR A 301 7.13 3.25 10.83
C TYR A 301 8.00 4.32 11.49
N GLN A 302 8.99 3.93 12.28
CA GLN A 302 9.96 4.76 13.00
C GLN A 302 9.37 6.09 13.51
N PRO A 303 8.94 6.15 14.77
CA PRO A 303 8.44 7.39 15.35
C PRO A 303 9.52 8.49 15.23
N VAL A 304 9.16 9.61 14.66
CA VAL A 304 10.09 10.75 14.47
C VAL A 304 10.36 11.45 15.80
N GLU A 305 9.34 11.47 16.64
CA GLU A 305 9.38 11.97 18.01
C GLU A 305 8.51 11.00 18.80
N ASN A 306 8.96 10.30 19.78
CA ASN A 306 8.13 9.39 20.59
C ASN A 306 6.93 10.16 21.19
N ASP A 307 6.05 10.64 20.32
CA ASP A 307 4.84 11.31 20.73
C ASP A 307 3.72 10.30 20.97
N THR A 308 2.66 10.77 21.58
CA THR A 308 1.56 9.94 22.03
C THR A 308 0.83 9.26 20.86
N VAL A 309 0.77 9.88 19.68
CA VAL A 309 0.14 9.31 18.48
C VAL A 309 0.93 8.11 17.95
N ASP A 310 2.26 8.26 17.86
CA ASP A 310 3.13 7.17 17.40
C ASP A 310 3.06 5.96 18.33
N LEU A 311 3.08 6.22 19.66
CA LEU A 311 2.96 5.18 20.67
C LEU A 311 1.60 4.46 20.58
N LEU A 312 0.51 5.25 20.51
CA LEU A 312 -0.84 4.73 20.33
C LEU A 312 -0.93 3.85 19.08
N THR A 313 -0.44 4.35 17.95
CA THR A 313 -0.48 3.63 16.66
C THR A 313 0.19 2.27 16.73
N ILE A 314 1.39 2.16 17.33
CA ILE A 314 2.11 0.90 17.39
C ILE A 314 1.45 -0.07 18.38
N LEU A 315 1.01 0.42 19.54
CA LEU A 315 0.52 -0.44 20.61
C LEU A 315 -0.90 -0.95 20.41
N GLN A 316 -1.77 -0.18 19.73
CA GLN A 316 -3.18 -0.56 19.56
C GLN A 316 -3.48 -1.41 18.32
N ASN A 317 -2.60 -1.36 17.31
CA ASN A 317 -2.84 -2.07 16.08
C ASN A 317 -2.36 -3.51 16.15
N HIS A 318 -3.15 -4.43 15.60
CA HIS A 318 -2.94 -5.87 15.69
C HIS A 318 -3.07 -6.55 14.33
N LEU A 319 -2.35 -7.66 14.18
CA LEU A 319 -2.59 -8.65 13.14
C LEU A 319 -3.49 -9.75 13.70
N ILE A 320 -4.72 -9.82 13.22
CA ILE A 320 -5.61 -10.96 13.45
C ILE A 320 -5.48 -11.89 12.24
N GLY A 321 -4.81 -13.03 12.44
CA GLY A 321 -4.45 -13.98 11.39
C GLY A 321 -3.20 -14.77 11.75
N ASP A 322 -2.84 -15.73 10.90
CA ASP A 322 -1.59 -16.48 11.04
C ASP A 322 -0.42 -15.69 10.46
N PRO A 323 0.57 -15.26 11.28
CA PRO A 323 1.71 -14.51 10.76
C PRO A 323 2.65 -15.34 9.87
N SER A 324 2.50 -16.67 9.83
CA SER A 324 3.29 -17.53 8.95
C SER A 324 2.76 -17.63 7.52
N LEU A 325 1.56 -17.07 7.24
CA LEU A 325 0.95 -17.15 5.93
C LEU A 325 1.86 -16.60 4.84
N LYS A 326 2.00 -17.37 3.77
CA LYS A 326 2.63 -16.91 2.54
C LYS A 326 1.62 -16.07 1.75
N ILE A 327 2.05 -14.90 1.29
CA ILE A 327 1.20 -13.90 0.60
C ILE A 327 1.74 -13.50 -0.79
N ALA A 328 2.92 -13.99 -1.13
CA ALA A 328 3.56 -13.82 -2.43
C ALA A 328 4.61 -14.92 -2.63
N ASP A 329 5.13 -15.09 -3.83
CA ASP A 329 6.21 -16.05 -4.07
C ASP A 329 7.56 -15.62 -3.50
N GLY A 330 7.68 -14.37 -3.10
CA GLY A 330 8.90 -13.80 -2.54
C GLY A 330 9.89 -13.40 -3.62
N SER A 331 9.40 -13.14 -4.83
CA SER A 331 10.20 -12.59 -5.90
C SER A 331 10.64 -11.17 -5.55
N LEU A 332 11.93 -10.90 -5.66
CA LEU A 332 12.47 -9.55 -5.49
C LEU A 332 12.29 -8.74 -6.78
N PRO A 333 12.06 -7.43 -6.69
CA PRO A 333 11.98 -6.61 -7.88
C PRO A 333 13.31 -6.62 -8.64
N PRO A 334 13.27 -6.53 -9.97
CA PRO A 334 14.47 -6.27 -10.74
C PRO A 334 15.20 -5.02 -10.25
N ASP A 335 16.52 -5.03 -10.32
CA ASP A 335 17.33 -3.85 -10.04
C ASP A 335 16.86 -2.66 -10.88
N LYS A 336 16.87 -1.45 -10.30
CA LYS A 336 16.58 -0.20 -11.04
C LYS A 336 17.47 -0.13 -12.29
N PRO A 337 16.90 -0.08 -13.51
CA PRO A 337 17.72 -0.01 -14.72
C PRO A 337 18.57 1.27 -14.76
N ASN A 338 19.75 1.19 -15.34
CA ASN A 338 20.48 2.39 -15.72
C ASN A 338 19.68 3.20 -16.74
N HIS A 339 19.95 4.50 -16.85
CA HIS A 339 19.29 5.33 -17.89
C HIS A 339 19.47 4.69 -19.28
N PRO A 340 18.47 4.80 -20.19
CA PRO A 340 18.56 4.19 -21.51
C PRO A 340 19.80 4.66 -22.26
N THR A 341 20.43 3.75 -23.01
CA THR A 341 21.55 4.07 -23.90
C THR A 341 21.02 4.32 -25.30
N GLY A 342 21.36 5.48 -25.90
CA GLY A 342 20.92 5.88 -27.21
C GLY A 342 21.35 7.31 -27.59
N PRO A 343 20.97 7.81 -28.75
CA PRO A 343 21.31 9.16 -29.17
C PRO A 343 20.62 10.22 -28.31
N SER A 344 21.38 11.19 -27.79
CA SER A 344 20.83 12.35 -27.06
C SER A 344 20.32 13.48 -27.97
N GLN A 345 20.55 13.40 -29.30
CA GLN A 345 20.08 14.34 -30.30
C GLN A 345 19.70 13.62 -31.57
N GLY A 346 18.68 14.11 -32.27
CA GLY A 346 18.24 13.52 -33.52
C GLY A 346 17.39 14.45 -34.37
N LYS A 347 16.83 13.93 -35.44
CA LYS A 347 15.85 14.61 -36.32
C LYS A 347 14.50 13.93 -36.17
N ILE A 348 13.42 14.71 -36.25
CA ILE A 348 12.06 14.16 -36.29
C ILE A 348 11.88 13.21 -37.49
N LYS A 349 10.98 12.23 -37.32
CA LYS A 349 10.65 11.23 -38.36
C LYS A 349 11.80 10.31 -38.77
N ILE A 350 12.84 10.23 -37.98
CA ILE A 350 13.94 9.27 -38.12
C ILE A 350 13.87 8.30 -36.93
N SER A 351 13.99 7.03 -37.24
CA SER A 351 14.03 5.97 -36.24
C SER A 351 15.42 5.87 -35.59
N TYR A 352 15.47 5.80 -34.27
CA TYR A 352 16.71 5.65 -33.49
C TYR A 352 16.62 4.45 -32.59
N GLU A 353 17.70 3.67 -32.50
CA GLU A 353 17.83 2.53 -31.61
C GLU A 353 18.22 3.01 -30.20
N PHE A 354 17.51 2.50 -29.20
CA PHE A 354 17.80 2.63 -27.78
C PHE A 354 17.96 1.24 -27.17
N SER A 355 18.65 1.17 -26.05
CA SER A 355 18.80 -0.07 -25.33
C SER A 355 18.75 0.13 -23.82
N ALA A 356 18.35 -0.93 -23.11
CA ALA A 356 18.33 -1.01 -21.64
C ALA A 356 18.81 -2.38 -21.21
N VAL A 357 19.32 -2.44 -19.98
CA VAL A 357 19.71 -3.66 -19.31
C VAL A 357 19.56 -3.47 -17.82
N THR A 358 19.07 -4.50 -17.13
CA THR A 358 19.11 -4.62 -15.69
C THR A 358 19.25 -6.10 -15.30
N ASN A 359 19.50 -6.39 -14.02
CA ASN A 359 19.48 -7.74 -13.49
C ASN A 359 18.29 -7.92 -12.58
N ASP A 360 17.92 -9.16 -12.41
CA ASP A 360 16.97 -9.60 -11.40
C ASP A 360 17.75 -10.32 -10.28
N PRO A 361 17.53 -9.99 -8.98
CA PRO A 361 18.24 -10.64 -7.88
C PRO A 361 17.97 -12.14 -7.77
N ASP A 362 16.77 -12.59 -8.16
CA ASP A 362 16.36 -14.00 -8.17
C ASP A 362 16.67 -14.68 -9.49
N ASN A 363 17.24 -13.92 -10.45
CA ASN A 363 17.55 -14.34 -11.81
C ASN A 363 16.32 -14.72 -12.65
N ASP A 364 15.19 -14.06 -12.38
CA ASP A 364 13.94 -14.24 -13.10
C ASP A 364 13.99 -13.59 -14.50
N SER A 365 13.08 -14.03 -15.37
CA SER A 365 12.93 -13.47 -16.71
C SER A 365 12.37 -12.04 -16.65
N LEU A 366 12.90 -11.14 -17.45
CA LEU A 366 12.60 -9.71 -17.40
C LEU A 366 11.73 -9.23 -18.57
N TYR A 367 10.90 -8.23 -18.30
CA TYR A 367 10.16 -7.46 -19.27
C TYR A 367 10.51 -5.99 -19.11
N TYR A 368 10.68 -5.26 -20.21
CA TYR A 368 11.03 -3.83 -20.22
C TYR A 368 9.89 -2.96 -20.71
N LEU A 369 9.73 -1.80 -20.09
CA LEU A 369 8.77 -0.78 -20.45
C LEU A 369 9.49 0.57 -20.65
N PHE A 370 9.39 1.16 -21.86
CA PHE A 370 9.95 2.46 -22.15
C PHE A 370 8.89 3.56 -22.10
N ASP A 371 9.19 4.65 -21.40
CA ASP A 371 8.50 5.92 -21.51
C ASP A 371 9.33 6.86 -22.42
N TRP A 372 8.80 7.17 -23.59
CA TRP A 372 9.47 8.01 -24.57
C TRP A 372 9.30 9.51 -24.33
N GLY A 373 8.47 9.91 -23.35
CA GLY A 373 8.16 11.30 -23.02
C GLY A 373 7.29 12.03 -24.07
N ASP A 374 6.67 11.31 -24.99
CA ASP A 374 5.84 11.87 -26.07
C ASP A 374 4.39 11.37 -26.03
N ASN A 375 3.99 10.67 -24.98
CA ASN A 375 2.69 10.03 -24.77
C ASN A 375 2.35 8.95 -25.82
N SER A 376 3.35 8.33 -26.45
CA SER A 376 3.11 7.17 -27.30
C SER A 376 2.65 5.97 -26.45
N LEU A 377 1.86 5.09 -27.07
CA LEU A 377 1.42 3.85 -26.44
C LEU A 377 2.64 2.97 -26.13
N ILE A 378 2.62 2.38 -24.93
CA ILE A 378 3.70 1.60 -24.38
C ILE A 378 3.14 0.21 -24.04
N ASP A 379 3.88 -0.82 -24.46
CA ASP A 379 3.62 -2.21 -24.08
C ASP A 379 4.88 -2.82 -23.46
N TRP A 380 4.70 -3.77 -22.55
CA TRP A 380 5.80 -4.54 -22.00
C TRP A 380 6.44 -5.43 -23.05
N ALA A 381 7.75 -5.35 -23.21
CA ALA A 381 8.52 -6.19 -24.12
C ALA A 381 9.30 -7.25 -23.35
N GLY A 382 9.16 -8.51 -23.71
CA GLY A 382 9.85 -9.66 -23.07
C GLY A 382 9.15 -10.98 -23.40
N PRO A 383 9.56 -12.08 -22.74
CA PRO A 383 10.61 -12.16 -21.71
C PRO A 383 12.03 -12.08 -22.27
N PHE A 384 12.96 -11.61 -21.43
CA PHE A 384 14.42 -11.61 -21.63
C PHE A 384 15.09 -12.26 -20.42
N GLU A 385 16.29 -12.82 -20.61
CA GLU A 385 17.08 -13.32 -19.48
C GLU A 385 17.55 -12.15 -18.58
N SER A 386 17.72 -12.41 -17.28
CA SER A 386 18.33 -11.46 -16.34
C SER A 386 19.70 -11.01 -16.86
N GLY A 387 19.92 -9.71 -16.98
CA GLY A 387 21.13 -9.12 -17.56
C GLY A 387 21.21 -9.11 -19.09
N GLU A 388 20.18 -9.55 -19.80
CA GLU A 388 20.13 -9.48 -21.26
C GLU A 388 19.86 -8.04 -21.75
N LEU A 389 20.60 -7.62 -22.77
CA LEU A 389 20.46 -6.28 -23.36
C LEU A 389 19.23 -6.22 -24.28
N TYR A 390 18.20 -5.49 -23.87
CA TYR A 390 17.04 -5.20 -24.71
C TYR A 390 17.32 -4.01 -25.64
N LYS A 391 16.93 -4.13 -26.90
CA LYS A 391 17.05 -3.08 -27.93
C LYS A 391 15.70 -2.79 -28.56
N VAL A 392 15.41 -1.49 -28.73
CA VAL A 392 14.13 -1.01 -29.25
C VAL A 392 14.33 0.26 -30.07
N ASN A 393 13.51 0.44 -31.09
CA ASN A 393 13.54 1.63 -31.94
C ASN A 393 12.38 2.56 -31.61
N HIS A 394 12.65 3.88 -31.62
CA HIS A 394 11.62 4.89 -31.48
C HIS A 394 11.78 6.04 -32.48
N THR A 395 10.66 6.71 -32.81
CA THR A 395 10.59 7.82 -33.77
C THR A 395 9.73 8.94 -33.20
N TRP A 396 10.30 10.12 -33.01
CA TRP A 396 9.54 11.32 -32.61
C TRP A 396 8.98 12.07 -33.83
N GLU A 397 7.69 12.37 -33.78
CA GLU A 397 6.99 13.11 -34.83
C GLU A 397 7.13 14.62 -34.67
N LYS A 398 7.39 15.12 -33.46
CA LYS A 398 7.45 16.55 -33.15
C LYS A 398 8.83 16.94 -32.63
N GLN A 399 9.11 18.24 -32.77
CA GLN A 399 10.29 18.84 -32.15
C GLN A 399 10.06 19.01 -30.66
N GLY A 400 11.10 18.82 -29.86
CA GLY A 400 11.00 18.93 -28.41
C GLY A 400 12.23 18.43 -27.71
N GLN A 401 12.15 18.46 -26.39
CA GLN A 401 13.05 17.77 -25.50
C GLN A 401 12.22 16.71 -24.77
N TYR A 402 12.71 15.49 -24.79
CA TYR A 402 12.03 14.31 -24.29
C TYR A 402 12.85 13.67 -23.17
N GLN A 403 12.19 13.24 -22.12
CA GLN A 403 12.77 12.46 -21.04
C GLN A 403 12.46 10.98 -21.30
N VAL A 404 13.45 10.25 -21.78
CA VAL A 404 13.31 8.82 -22.05
C VAL A 404 13.70 8.06 -20.80
N LYS A 405 12.78 7.25 -20.27
CA LYS A 405 12.99 6.40 -19.11
C LYS A 405 12.62 4.95 -19.42
N VAL A 406 13.12 4.03 -18.62
CA VAL A 406 12.81 2.62 -18.71
C VAL A 406 12.61 2.05 -17.31
N LYS A 407 11.69 1.10 -17.16
CA LYS A 407 11.61 0.22 -16.00
C LYS A 407 11.50 -1.24 -16.44
N ALA A 408 11.80 -2.14 -15.54
CA ALA A 408 11.67 -3.57 -15.75
C ALA A 408 10.59 -4.17 -14.84
N LYS A 409 10.07 -5.32 -15.20
CA LYS A 409 9.37 -6.23 -14.29
C LYS A 409 9.84 -7.65 -14.53
N ASP A 410 9.73 -8.48 -13.50
CA ASP A 410 9.99 -9.92 -13.58
C ASP A 410 8.79 -10.72 -14.16
N GLU A 411 8.93 -12.02 -14.25
CA GLU A 411 7.86 -12.92 -14.71
C GLU A 411 6.71 -13.06 -13.71
N HIS A 412 6.92 -12.70 -12.44
CA HIS A 412 5.93 -12.68 -11.37
C HIS A 412 5.15 -11.36 -11.31
N GLY A 413 5.57 -10.36 -12.12
CA GLY A 413 4.92 -9.05 -12.22
C GLY A 413 5.47 -7.98 -11.28
N VAL A 414 6.48 -8.31 -10.44
CA VAL A 414 7.13 -7.35 -9.54
C VAL A 414 7.97 -6.37 -10.35
N GLN A 415 7.86 -5.07 -10.08
CA GLN A 415 8.43 -4.03 -10.93
C GLN A 415 9.57 -3.29 -10.24
N SER A 416 10.59 -2.92 -11.03
CA SER A 416 11.65 -2.02 -10.60
C SER A 416 11.17 -0.57 -10.51
N GLU A 417 11.97 0.31 -9.90
CA GLU A 417 11.81 1.75 -10.09
C GLU A 417 12.11 2.17 -11.54
N TRP A 418 11.61 3.35 -11.94
CA TRP A 418 12.01 3.99 -13.19
C TRP A 418 13.49 4.37 -13.17
N SER A 419 14.19 4.14 -14.29
CA SER A 419 15.54 4.64 -14.50
C SER A 419 15.62 6.17 -14.39
N ASP A 420 16.81 6.70 -14.18
CA ASP A 420 17.08 8.11 -14.44
C ASP A 420 16.83 8.42 -15.92
N PRO A 421 16.33 9.63 -16.26
CA PRO A 421 15.97 9.96 -17.62
C PRO A 421 17.20 10.22 -18.52
N LEU A 422 17.18 9.67 -19.73
CA LEU A 422 18.03 10.13 -20.83
C LEU A 422 17.32 11.32 -21.53
N ILE A 423 17.97 12.47 -21.53
CA ILE A 423 17.43 13.65 -22.24
C ILE A 423 17.73 13.56 -23.73
N VAL A 424 16.67 13.49 -24.53
CA VAL A 424 16.76 13.43 -26.00
C VAL A 424 16.19 14.72 -26.60
N THR A 425 16.96 15.39 -27.44
CA THR A 425 16.56 16.65 -28.07
C THR A 425 16.33 16.47 -29.57
N MET A 426 15.14 16.82 -30.03
CA MET A 426 14.77 16.90 -31.45
C MET A 426 14.73 18.38 -31.87
N PRO A 427 15.86 18.96 -32.34
CA PRO A 427 15.94 20.36 -32.64
C PRO A 427 15.05 20.76 -33.85
N LYS A 428 14.69 22.03 -33.90
CA LYS A 428 14.10 22.61 -35.09
C LYS A 428 15.06 22.43 -36.25
N ASN A 429 14.60 21.88 -37.38
CA ASN A 429 15.34 22.01 -38.61
C ASN A 429 15.64 23.49 -38.80
N LYS A 430 16.91 23.90 -38.72
CA LYS A 430 17.26 25.27 -39.09
C LYS A 430 16.80 25.43 -40.55
N ALA A 431 15.77 26.23 -40.76
CA ALA A 431 15.48 26.71 -42.11
C ALA A 431 16.77 27.35 -42.60
N ILE A 432 17.38 26.75 -43.59
CA ILE A 432 18.55 27.36 -44.21
C ILE A 432 18.04 28.65 -44.80
N ASN A 433 18.35 29.75 -44.16
CA ASN A 433 18.00 31.08 -44.66
C ASN A 433 18.94 31.35 -45.83
N ILE A 434 18.56 30.88 -47.00
CA ILE A 434 19.32 31.09 -48.23
C ILE A 434 19.29 32.59 -48.49
N PRO A 435 20.45 33.27 -48.50
CA PRO A 435 20.52 34.68 -48.76
C PRO A 435 19.80 35.06 -50.07
N LEU A 436 19.13 36.19 -50.07
CA LEU A 436 18.26 36.64 -51.17
C LEU A 436 18.96 36.58 -52.54
N PHE A 437 20.28 36.81 -52.56
CA PHE A 437 21.07 36.73 -53.76
C PHE A 437 21.22 35.29 -54.30
N LEU A 438 21.36 34.30 -53.40
CA LEU A 438 21.40 32.87 -53.75
C LEU A 438 20.03 32.37 -54.22
N GLN A 439 18.93 32.86 -53.59
CA GLN A 439 17.57 32.55 -54.05
C GLN A 439 17.39 33.05 -55.55
N ARG A 440 17.84 34.27 -55.84
CA ARG A 440 17.83 34.81 -57.25
C ARG A 440 18.76 34.03 -58.15
N PHE A 441 19.90 33.55 -57.69
CA PHE A 441 20.81 32.70 -58.41
C PHE A 441 20.18 31.37 -58.80
N PHE A 442 19.55 30.68 -57.82
CA PHE A 442 18.86 29.40 -58.05
C PHE A 442 17.63 29.53 -58.92
N GLN A 443 16.91 30.64 -58.89
CA GLN A 443 15.84 30.95 -59.83
C GLN A 443 16.36 31.07 -61.25
N ARG A 444 17.59 31.58 -61.46
CA ARG A 444 18.21 31.75 -62.75
C ARG A 444 18.92 30.49 -63.22
N PHE A 445 19.29 29.61 -62.34
CA PHE A 445 19.99 28.37 -62.60
C PHE A 445 19.40 27.17 -61.76
N PRO A 446 18.26 26.64 -62.18
CA PRO A 446 17.55 25.59 -61.38
C PRO A 446 18.34 24.29 -61.21
N PHE A 447 19.32 24.02 -62.00
CA PHE A 447 20.20 22.86 -61.93
C PHE A 447 21.03 22.85 -60.65
N PHE A 448 21.49 23.99 -60.19
CA PHE A 448 22.26 24.09 -58.94
C PHE A 448 21.37 23.94 -57.67
N GLU A 449 20.10 24.30 -57.73
CA GLU A 449 19.15 24.07 -56.68
C GLU A 449 18.92 22.55 -56.44
N ARG A 450 18.83 21.76 -57.51
CA ARG A 450 18.71 20.31 -57.42
C ARG A 450 19.93 19.65 -56.80
N ILE A 451 21.14 20.13 -57.06
CA ILE A 451 22.36 19.61 -56.46
C ILE A 451 22.39 19.96 -54.95
N LEU A 452 22.02 21.16 -54.57
CA LEU A 452 22.00 21.58 -53.17
C LEU A 452 21.02 20.75 -52.34
N ASN A 453 19.82 20.48 -52.91
CA ASN A 453 18.79 19.64 -52.24
C ASN A 453 19.14 18.15 -52.18
N GLN A 454 20.21 17.68 -52.81
CA GLN A 454 20.75 16.33 -52.67
C GLN A 454 21.89 16.23 -51.64
N ILE A 455 22.46 17.38 -51.25
CA ILE A 455 23.61 17.45 -50.32
C ILE A 455 23.16 17.84 -48.90
N ILE A 456 21.98 18.45 -48.77
CA ILE A 456 21.35 18.85 -47.51
C ILE A 456 20.28 17.82 -47.12
#